data_40592bf2a53260c6e6f65f146ee0e514
#
_entry.id   40592bf2a53260c6e6f65f146ee0e514
#
_cell.length_a   1.000
_cell.length_b   1.000
_cell.length_c   1.000
_cell.angle_alpha   90.00
_cell.angle_beta   90.00
_cell.angle_gamma   90.00
#
_symmetry.space_group_name_H-M   'P 1'
#
loop_
_entity.id
_entity.type
_entity.pdbx_description
1 polymer ?
#
loop_
_entity_poly.entity_id
_entity_poly.type
_entity_poly.pdbx_seq_one_letter_code
_entity_poly.pdbx_strand_id
1 'polypeptide(L)'
;MLELICKRLLLAVPTLLLVSMMVFGLQKLLPGDPLIAMAGEERDPAVIAQLRAELNLDAPIPVQYFHWLTRALQGDLGVSLRTHEPVTQLIASKLPVTLELSLLAMIIALVFGISMGILAAVNKNSWVDHGANFVAISGISIPHFWLGILLILVFSVNLQWLPASGYVPFREDPIQNLRTLLLPASVLGTGLAATLMRHTRASMIAVLKADYIRTARAKGLLPKAVILKHAFRNALVPVITLTTLLFGELLGGAVLTEQVFTIPGFGKMIVDSVFNRDYAVVQGVVLIVAIGFLMLNLLADVLYVLINPKMRG
;
A
#
# COMPACT_ATOMS: atom_id res chain seq x y z
N MET A 1 16.09 -21.30 -0.71
CA MET A 1 15.04 -20.53 -1.43
C MET A 1 13.68 -21.22 -1.35
N LEU A 2 13.52 -22.43 -1.92
CA LEU A 2 12.23 -23.14 -1.90
C LEU A 2 11.73 -23.37 -0.46
N GLU A 3 12.60 -23.83 0.43
CA GLU A 3 12.29 -24.05 1.85
C GLU A 3 11.81 -22.77 2.55
N LEU A 4 12.46 -21.62 2.28
CA LEU A 4 12.06 -20.33 2.81
C LEU A 4 10.66 -19.95 2.32
N ILE A 5 10.40 -20.10 1.02
CA ILE A 5 9.08 -19.81 0.43
C ILE A 5 8.02 -20.73 1.04
N CYS A 6 8.26 -22.04 1.12
CA CYS A 6 7.32 -23.00 1.71
C CYS A 6 7.03 -22.68 3.18
N LYS A 7 8.07 -22.37 3.99
CA LYS A 7 7.90 -21.98 5.39
C LYS A 7 7.07 -20.70 5.54
N ARG A 8 7.31 -19.70 4.71
CA ARG A 8 6.56 -18.43 4.72
C ARG A 8 5.11 -18.62 4.30
N LEU A 9 4.85 -19.41 3.26
CA LEU A 9 3.48 -19.76 2.83
C LEU A 9 2.74 -20.56 3.91
N LEU A 10 3.42 -21.48 4.59
CA LEU A 10 2.82 -22.24 5.69
C LEU A 10 2.44 -21.32 6.86
N LEU A 11 3.28 -20.33 7.21
CA LEU A 11 2.97 -19.35 8.24
C LEU A 11 1.91 -18.31 7.80
N ALA A 12 1.73 -18.09 6.50
CA ALA A 12 0.68 -17.23 5.98
C ALA A 12 -0.72 -17.80 6.21
N VAL A 13 -0.88 -19.14 6.18
CA VAL A 13 -2.19 -19.79 6.38
C VAL A 13 -2.83 -19.42 7.72
N PRO A 14 -2.18 -19.65 8.89
CA PRO A 14 -2.78 -19.28 10.17
C PRO A 14 -3.02 -17.78 10.29
N THR A 15 -2.16 -16.94 9.70
CA THR A 15 -2.36 -15.48 9.70
C THR A 15 -3.61 -15.11 8.91
N LEU A 16 -3.81 -15.65 7.71
CA LEU A 16 -5.01 -15.41 6.89
C LEU A 16 -6.28 -15.93 7.57
N LEU A 17 -6.23 -17.10 8.19
CA LEU A 17 -7.35 -17.63 8.96
C LEU A 17 -7.71 -16.72 10.14
N LEU A 18 -6.71 -16.24 10.89
CA LEU A 18 -6.94 -15.33 12.01
C LEU A 18 -7.54 -14.00 11.53
N VAL A 19 -6.97 -13.39 10.48
CA VAL A 19 -7.50 -12.15 9.88
C VAL A 19 -8.94 -12.35 9.40
N SER A 20 -9.21 -13.46 8.69
CA SER A 20 -10.55 -13.75 8.16
C SER A 20 -11.58 -13.95 9.29
N MET A 21 -11.20 -14.64 10.38
CA MET A 21 -12.06 -14.79 11.59
C MET A 21 -12.32 -13.44 12.24
N MET A 22 -11.28 -12.59 12.39
CA MET A 22 -11.43 -11.27 13.01
C MET A 22 -12.37 -10.38 12.19
N VAL A 23 -12.18 -10.32 10.87
CA VAL A 23 -13.01 -9.48 10.00
C VAL A 23 -14.46 -9.96 10.00
N PHE A 24 -14.66 -11.28 9.89
CA PHE A 24 -15.99 -11.87 9.96
C PHE A 24 -16.67 -11.60 11.32
N GLY A 25 -15.91 -11.77 12.42
CA GLY A 25 -16.43 -11.54 13.77
C GLY A 25 -16.73 -10.07 14.05
N LEU A 26 -15.85 -9.14 13.67
CA LEU A 26 -16.04 -7.70 13.86
C LEU A 26 -17.31 -7.19 13.18
N GLN A 27 -17.65 -7.71 12.01
CA GLN A 27 -18.88 -7.35 11.31
C GLN A 27 -20.14 -7.73 12.09
N LYS A 28 -20.11 -8.85 12.80
CA LYS A 28 -21.25 -9.29 13.65
C LYS A 28 -21.45 -8.40 14.88
N LEU A 29 -20.42 -7.63 15.26
CA LEU A 29 -20.49 -6.66 16.36
C LEU A 29 -21.00 -5.29 15.92
N LEU A 30 -21.04 -5.01 14.60
CA LEU A 30 -21.57 -3.75 14.09
C LEU A 30 -23.10 -3.71 14.32
N PRO A 31 -23.64 -2.62 14.89
CA PRO A 31 -25.08 -2.49 15.10
C PRO A 31 -25.82 -2.34 13.76
N GLY A 32 -26.86 -3.15 13.56
CA GLY A 32 -27.74 -3.12 12.40
C GLY A 32 -27.83 -4.44 11.67
N ASP A 33 -28.98 -4.72 11.07
CA ASP A 33 -29.20 -5.90 10.23
C ASP A 33 -28.79 -5.57 8.78
N PRO A 34 -27.82 -6.31 8.18
CA PRO A 34 -27.41 -6.09 6.80
C PRO A 34 -28.58 -6.20 5.81
N LEU A 35 -29.59 -7.01 6.11
CA LEU A 35 -30.76 -7.18 5.26
C LEU A 35 -31.66 -5.95 5.22
N ILE A 36 -31.72 -5.20 6.33
CA ILE A 36 -32.48 -3.94 6.38
C ILE A 36 -31.81 -2.88 5.50
N ALA A 37 -30.48 -2.90 5.43
CA ALA A 37 -29.72 -2.04 4.53
C ALA A 37 -29.91 -2.42 3.04
N MET A 38 -30.13 -3.73 2.75
CA MET A 38 -30.41 -4.23 1.41
C MET A 38 -31.85 -3.93 0.93
N ALA A 39 -32.81 -4.05 1.83
CA ALA A 39 -34.23 -3.93 1.48
C ALA A 39 -34.67 -2.50 1.09
N GLY A 40 -33.82 -1.50 1.29
CA GLY A 40 -34.12 -0.09 0.96
C GLY A 40 -35.40 0.42 1.62
N GLU A 41 -36.25 1.08 0.82
CA GLU A 41 -37.56 1.59 1.27
C GLU A 41 -38.66 0.49 1.26
N GLU A 42 -38.55 -0.51 0.40
CA GLU A 42 -39.45 -1.64 0.33
C GLU A 42 -39.05 -2.72 1.36
N ARG A 43 -39.53 -2.55 2.60
CA ARG A 43 -39.32 -3.47 3.70
C ARG A 43 -40.38 -4.57 3.74
N ASP A 44 -40.50 -5.35 2.67
CA ASP A 44 -41.39 -6.54 2.70
C ASP A 44 -40.77 -7.59 3.64
N PRO A 45 -41.42 -7.92 4.76
CA PRO A 45 -40.95 -8.92 5.70
C PRO A 45 -40.72 -10.30 5.05
N ALA A 46 -41.50 -10.65 4.04
CA ALA A 46 -41.38 -11.93 3.32
C ALA A 46 -40.05 -11.99 2.53
N VAL A 47 -39.69 -10.91 1.84
CA VAL A 47 -38.44 -10.81 1.09
C VAL A 47 -37.23 -10.85 2.03
N ILE A 48 -37.31 -10.13 3.16
CA ILE A 48 -36.25 -10.15 4.18
C ILE A 48 -36.07 -11.56 4.77
N ALA A 49 -37.15 -12.27 5.05
CA ALA A 49 -37.10 -13.63 5.58
C ALA A 49 -36.50 -14.61 4.56
N GLN A 50 -36.84 -14.47 3.29
CA GLN A 50 -36.27 -15.30 2.21
C GLN A 50 -34.76 -15.05 2.05
N LEU A 51 -34.33 -13.79 1.97
CA LEU A 51 -32.91 -13.42 1.90
C LEU A 51 -32.13 -13.91 3.12
N ARG A 52 -32.73 -13.86 4.31
CA ARG A 52 -32.13 -14.36 5.56
C ARG A 52 -31.87 -15.86 5.49
N ALA A 53 -32.81 -16.63 4.96
CA ALA A 53 -32.67 -18.06 4.73
C ALA A 53 -31.63 -18.38 3.65
N GLU A 54 -31.65 -17.67 2.51
CA GLU A 54 -30.70 -17.85 1.41
C GLU A 54 -29.24 -17.56 1.84
N LEU A 55 -29.05 -16.55 2.66
CA LEU A 55 -27.73 -16.16 3.17
C LEU A 55 -27.33 -16.93 4.45
N ASN A 56 -28.15 -17.88 4.92
CA ASN A 56 -27.95 -18.67 6.14
C ASN A 56 -27.63 -17.81 7.38
N LEU A 57 -28.26 -16.63 7.50
CA LEU A 57 -27.97 -15.70 8.59
C LEU A 57 -28.55 -16.16 9.96
N ASP A 58 -29.45 -17.13 9.98
CA ASP A 58 -30.02 -17.74 11.18
C ASP A 58 -29.17 -18.90 11.72
N ALA A 59 -28.15 -19.35 10.95
CA ALA A 59 -27.24 -20.38 11.41
C ALA A 59 -26.30 -19.87 12.51
N PRO A 60 -25.73 -20.73 13.37
CA PRO A 60 -24.71 -20.34 14.33
C PRO A 60 -23.51 -19.67 13.66
N ILE A 61 -22.91 -18.66 14.32
CA ILE A 61 -21.80 -17.86 13.76
C ILE A 61 -20.65 -18.72 13.18
N PRO A 62 -20.18 -19.82 13.82
CA PRO A 62 -19.16 -20.67 13.24
C PRO A 62 -19.59 -21.30 11.91
N VAL A 63 -20.85 -21.69 11.77
CA VAL A 63 -21.38 -22.28 10.53
C VAL A 63 -21.40 -21.24 9.42
N GLN A 64 -21.85 -20.02 9.71
CA GLN A 64 -21.82 -18.91 8.76
C GLN A 64 -20.39 -18.61 8.29
N TYR A 65 -19.40 -18.61 9.22
CA TYR A 65 -18.00 -18.40 8.90
C TYR A 65 -17.46 -19.50 7.97
N PHE A 66 -17.73 -20.78 8.26
CA PHE A 66 -17.30 -21.88 7.41
C PHE A 66 -17.91 -21.83 6.01
N HIS A 67 -19.18 -21.48 5.89
CA HIS A 67 -19.84 -21.27 4.60
C HIS A 67 -19.18 -20.13 3.81
N TRP A 68 -18.94 -19.00 4.47
CA TRP A 68 -18.26 -17.87 3.84
C TRP A 68 -16.82 -18.24 3.42
N LEU A 69 -16.07 -18.90 4.31
CA LEU A 69 -14.67 -19.28 4.02
C LEU A 69 -14.60 -20.26 2.84
N THR A 70 -15.46 -21.26 2.76
CA THR A 70 -15.48 -22.20 1.63
C THR A 70 -15.80 -21.52 0.31
N ARG A 71 -16.72 -20.57 0.28
CA ARG A 71 -17.01 -19.75 -0.91
C ARG A 71 -15.81 -18.87 -1.28
N ALA A 72 -15.21 -18.21 -0.30
CA ALA A 72 -14.03 -17.38 -0.52
C ALA A 72 -12.84 -18.18 -1.10
N LEU A 73 -12.62 -19.42 -0.64
CA LEU A 73 -11.60 -20.31 -1.19
C LEU A 73 -11.89 -20.76 -2.64
N GLN A 74 -13.16 -20.72 -3.06
CA GLN A 74 -13.57 -20.96 -4.44
C GLN A 74 -13.54 -19.70 -5.33
N GLY A 75 -13.10 -18.55 -4.75
CA GLY A 75 -13.06 -17.27 -5.44
C GLY A 75 -14.37 -16.49 -5.41
N ASP A 76 -15.37 -16.96 -4.68
CA ASP A 76 -16.63 -16.24 -4.48
C ASP A 76 -16.57 -15.44 -3.17
N LEU A 77 -16.36 -14.13 -3.29
CA LEU A 77 -16.33 -13.19 -2.18
C LEU A 77 -17.72 -12.59 -1.86
N GLY A 78 -18.76 -13.06 -2.54
CA GLY A 78 -20.12 -12.56 -2.41
C GLY A 78 -20.44 -11.42 -3.36
N VAL A 79 -21.57 -10.78 -3.13
CA VAL A 79 -22.14 -9.70 -3.95
C VAL A 79 -22.27 -8.45 -3.09
N SER A 80 -21.92 -7.30 -3.64
CA SER A 80 -22.12 -5.99 -3.01
C SER A 80 -23.61 -5.75 -2.74
N LEU A 81 -23.93 -5.36 -1.53
CA LEU A 81 -25.29 -5.05 -1.13
C LEU A 81 -25.82 -3.77 -1.79
N ARG A 82 -24.91 -2.90 -2.23
CA ARG A 82 -25.24 -1.59 -2.81
C ARG A 82 -25.29 -1.61 -4.33
N THR A 83 -24.28 -2.21 -4.97
CA THR A 83 -24.15 -2.19 -6.44
C THR A 83 -24.73 -3.43 -7.10
N HIS A 84 -25.03 -4.48 -6.32
CA HIS A 84 -25.43 -5.79 -6.79
C HIS A 84 -24.42 -6.45 -7.76
N GLU A 85 -23.16 -6.00 -7.70
CA GLU A 85 -22.07 -6.55 -8.48
C GLU A 85 -21.25 -7.56 -7.65
N PRO A 86 -20.67 -8.61 -8.27
CA PRO A 86 -19.75 -9.51 -7.60
C PRO A 86 -18.57 -8.74 -7.01
N VAL A 87 -18.25 -8.99 -5.73
CA VAL A 87 -17.14 -8.33 -5.02
C VAL A 87 -15.80 -8.54 -5.73
N THR A 88 -15.59 -9.70 -6.33
CA THR A 88 -14.41 -10.01 -7.15
C THR A 88 -14.23 -9.07 -8.33
N GLN A 89 -15.33 -8.70 -9.01
CA GLN A 89 -15.30 -7.75 -10.14
C GLN A 89 -15.00 -6.33 -9.65
N LEU A 90 -15.62 -5.92 -8.54
CA LEU A 90 -15.34 -4.62 -7.92
C LEU A 90 -13.86 -4.51 -7.56
N ILE A 91 -13.29 -5.53 -6.92
CA ILE A 91 -11.87 -5.58 -6.57
C ILE A 91 -11.00 -5.55 -7.83
N ALA A 92 -11.32 -6.38 -8.83
CA ALA A 92 -10.57 -6.43 -10.08
C ALA A 92 -10.55 -5.10 -10.85
N SER A 93 -11.61 -4.28 -10.72
CA SER A 93 -11.68 -2.96 -11.35
C SER A 93 -10.96 -1.87 -10.57
N LYS A 94 -10.93 -1.95 -9.22
CA LYS A 94 -10.40 -0.87 -8.34
C LYS A 94 -8.96 -1.07 -7.90
N LEU A 95 -8.57 -2.32 -7.66
CA LEU A 95 -7.21 -2.66 -7.20
C LEU A 95 -6.11 -2.19 -8.18
N PRO A 96 -6.23 -2.36 -9.52
CA PRO A 96 -5.22 -1.87 -10.46
C PRO A 96 -5.00 -0.36 -10.36
N VAL A 97 -6.05 0.43 -10.14
CA VAL A 97 -5.97 1.90 -10.00
C VAL A 97 -5.09 2.29 -8.81
N THR A 98 -5.31 1.67 -7.65
CA THR A 98 -4.50 1.90 -6.45
C THR A 98 -3.07 1.38 -6.63
N LEU A 99 -2.89 0.25 -7.34
CA LEU A 99 -1.55 -0.27 -7.63
C LEU A 99 -0.76 0.67 -8.55
N GLU A 100 -1.36 1.23 -9.59
CA GLU A 100 -0.73 2.22 -10.47
C GLU A 100 -0.32 3.46 -9.68
N LEU A 101 -1.23 4.02 -8.87
CA LEU A 101 -0.95 5.16 -8.00
C LEU A 101 0.18 4.85 -7.00
N SER A 102 0.10 3.70 -6.33
CA SER A 102 1.09 3.27 -5.33
C SER A 102 2.46 3.03 -5.95
N LEU A 103 2.52 2.43 -7.14
CA LEU A 103 3.77 2.21 -7.86
C LEU A 103 4.43 3.53 -8.25
N LEU A 104 3.68 4.47 -8.80
CA LEU A 104 4.19 5.79 -9.18
C LEU A 104 4.67 6.57 -7.94
N ALA A 105 3.91 6.56 -6.85
CA ALA A 105 4.30 7.16 -5.58
C ALA A 105 5.59 6.54 -5.02
N MET A 106 5.72 5.22 -5.10
CA MET A 106 6.92 4.51 -4.66
C MET A 106 8.13 4.82 -5.53
N ILE A 107 7.98 4.94 -6.85
CA ILE A 107 9.06 5.36 -7.75
C ILE A 107 9.55 6.76 -7.37
N ILE A 108 8.64 7.71 -7.14
CA ILE A 108 8.98 9.07 -6.67
C ILE A 108 9.74 8.98 -5.34
N ALA A 109 9.22 8.20 -4.39
CA ALA A 109 9.82 8.04 -3.08
C ALA A 109 11.23 7.43 -3.14
N LEU A 110 11.45 6.41 -3.95
CA LEU A 110 12.75 5.76 -4.11
C LEU A 110 13.76 6.70 -4.77
N VAL A 111 13.36 7.37 -5.87
CA VAL A 111 14.24 8.28 -6.60
C VAL A 111 14.69 9.43 -5.70
N PHE A 112 13.76 10.12 -5.06
CA PHE A 112 14.10 11.28 -4.24
C PHE A 112 14.65 10.88 -2.86
N GLY A 113 14.03 9.91 -2.19
CA GLY A 113 14.43 9.49 -0.84
C GLY A 113 15.82 8.87 -0.81
N ILE A 114 16.13 7.95 -1.72
CA ILE A 114 17.45 7.31 -1.78
C ILE A 114 18.52 8.32 -2.20
N SER A 115 18.27 9.10 -3.26
CA SER A 115 19.24 10.07 -3.75
C SER A 115 19.60 11.12 -2.69
N MET A 116 18.58 11.72 -2.07
CA MET A 116 18.79 12.71 -1.01
C MET A 116 19.40 12.08 0.25
N GLY A 117 19.04 10.83 0.59
CA GLY A 117 19.65 10.10 1.70
C GLY A 117 21.16 9.84 1.52
N ILE A 118 21.57 9.44 0.31
CA ILE A 118 22.97 9.25 -0.04
C ILE A 118 23.71 10.59 0.02
N LEU A 119 23.15 11.65 -0.60
CA LEU A 119 23.75 12.98 -0.62
C LEU A 119 23.95 13.55 0.79
N ALA A 120 22.95 13.42 1.66
CA ALA A 120 23.02 13.84 3.06
C ALA A 120 24.07 13.03 3.86
N ALA A 121 24.16 11.71 3.62
CA ALA A 121 25.13 10.86 4.31
C ALA A 121 26.57 11.16 3.93
N VAL A 122 26.84 11.39 2.65
CA VAL A 122 28.18 11.70 2.12
C VAL A 122 28.63 13.08 2.58
N ASN A 123 27.72 14.04 2.67
CA ASN A 123 27.99 15.41 3.13
C ASN A 123 27.54 15.63 4.58
N LYS A 124 27.77 14.64 5.44
CA LYS A 124 27.34 14.67 6.84
C LYS A 124 27.78 15.95 7.56
N ASN A 125 26.87 16.57 8.33
CA ASN A 125 27.05 17.81 9.07
C ASN A 125 27.27 19.06 8.20
N SER A 126 27.00 18.99 6.91
CA SER A 126 27.01 20.14 5.98
C SER A 126 25.63 20.77 5.84
N TRP A 127 25.56 21.93 5.15
CA TRP A 127 24.29 22.56 4.79
C TRP A 127 23.40 21.68 3.92
N VAL A 128 23.97 20.82 3.07
CA VAL A 128 23.25 19.82 2.28
C VAL A 128 22.57 18.81 3.18
N ASP A 129 23.26 18.33 4.21
CA ASP A 129 22.69 17.40 5.20
C ASP A 129 21.57 18.05 6.00
N HIS A 130 21.78 19.26 6.51
CA HIS A 130 20.76 19.99 7.27
C HIS A 130 19.53 20.34 6.40
N GLY A 131 19.74 20.80 5.17
CA GLY A 131 18.68 21.09 4.22
C GLY A 131 17.85 19.86 3.86
N ALA A 132 18.52 18.74 3.56
CA ALA A 132 17.83 17.48 3.28
C ALA A 132 17.00 16.98 4.47
N ASN A 133 17.54 17.08 5.70
CA ASN A 133 16.79 16.74 6.91
C ASN A 133 15.61 17.68 7.15
N PHE A 134 15.76 18.99 6.90
CA PHE A 134 14.68 19.95 7.01
C PHE A 134 13.54 19.61 6.04
N VAL A 135 13.85 19.35 4.75
CA VAL A 135 12.86 18.92 3.75
C VAL A 135 12.18 17.62 4.15
N ALA A 136 12.94 16.64 4.65
CA ALA A 136 12.36 15.37 5.10
C ALA A 136 11.41 15.55 6.30
N ILE A 137 11.80 16.34 7.30
CA ILE A 137 10.93 16.61 8.46
C ILE A 137 9.66 17.33 8.00
N SER A 138 9.79 18.34 7.15
CA SER A 138 8.63 19.06 6.57
C SER A 138 7.71 18.10 5.82
N GLY A 139 8.26 17.21 4.99
CA GLY A 139 7.48 16.25 4.21
C GLY A 139 6.68 15.24 5.05
N ILE A 140 7.19 14.87 6.24
CA ILE A 140 6.46 14.00 7.18
C ILE A 140 5.42 14.79 7.98
N SER A 141 5.71 16.06 8.29
CA SER A 141 4.85 16.88 9.15
C SER A 141 3.64 17.45 8.43
N ILE A 142 3.70 17.58 7.11
CA ILE A 142 2.60 18.14 6.32
C ILE A 142 1.52 17.05 6.11
N PRO A 143 0.25 17.31 6.48
CA PRO A 143 -0.84 16.38 6.20
C PRO A 143 -1.00 16.17 4.69
N HIS A 144 -1.07 14.91 4.26
CA HIS A 144 -1.14 14.54 2.83
C HIS A 144 -2.34 15.20 2.12
N PHE A 145 -3.52 15.22 2.74
CA PHE A 145 -4.70 15.85 2.14
C PHE A 145 -4.51 17.36 1.93
N TRP A 146 -3.87 18.04 2.88
CA TRP A 146 -3.59 19.46 2.79
C TRP A 146 -2.58 19.78 1.67
N LEU A 147 -1.50 18.98 1.60
CA LEU A 147 -0.54 19.07 0.49
C LEU A 147 -1.24 18.82 -0.86
N GLY A 148 -2.15 17.86 -0.93
CA GLY A 148 -2.94 17.58 -2.13
C GLY A 148 -3.75 18.79 -2.60
N ILE A 149 -4.46 19.43 -1.69
CA ILE A 149 -5.24 20.64 -1.99
C ILE A 149 -4.34 21.79 -2.48
N LEU A 150 -3.18 21.99 -1.84
CA LEU A 150 -2.22 23.02 -2.28
C LEU A 150 -1.66 22.73 -3.68
N LEU A 151 -1.31 21.46 -3.98
CA LEU A 151 -0.83 21.09 -5.31
C LEU A 151 -1.91 21.27 -6.38
N ILE A 152 -3.17 20.94 -6.08
CA ILE A 152 -4.30 21.20 -6.97
C ILE A 152 -4.42 22.70 -7.22
N LEU A 153 -4.39 23.53 -6.17
CA LEU A 153 -4.49 24.99 -6.29
C LEU A 153 -3.39 25.56 -7.19
N VAL A 154 -2.15 25.13 -6.98
CA VAL A 154 -1.00 25.66 -7.74
C VAL A 154 -1.00 25.10 -9.17
N PHE A 155 -0.97 23.77 -9.35
CA PHE A 155 -0.70 23.14 -10.63
C PHE A 155 -1.93 22.97 -11.52
N SER A 156 -3.13 22.86 -10.93
CA SER A 156 -4.35 22.66 -11.70
C SER A 156 -5.14 23.94 -11.90
N VAL A 157 -5.31 24.74 -10.85
CA VAL A 157 -6.12 25.97 -10.91
C VAL A 157 -5.31 27.15 -11.45
N ASN A 158 -4.14 27.45 -10.87
CA ASN A 158 -3.36 28.63 -11.24
C ASN A 158 -2.54 28.42 -12.51
N LEU A 159 -1.79 27.33 -12.59
CA LEU A 159 -0.89 27.04 -13.72
C LEU A 159 -1.56 26.27 -14.86
N GLN A 160 -2.66 25.57 -14.58
CA GLN A 160 -3.40 24.73 -15.56
C GLN A 160 -2.53 23.67 -16.27
N TRP A 161 -1.49 23.18 -15.60
CA TRP A 161 -0.57 22.20 -16.16
C TRP A 161 -1.09 20.77 -16.06
N LEU A 162 -1.75 20.45 -14.95
CA LEU A 162 -2.19 19.09 -14.60
C LEU A 162 -3.67 19.11 -14.18
N PRO A 163 -4.42 18.03 -14.42
CA PRO A 163 -5.81 17.94 -13.99
C PRO A 163 -5.93 17.91 -12.46
N ALA A 164 -7.01 18.51 -11.94
CA ALA A 164 -7.28 18.57 -10.51
C ALA A 164 -7.76 17.24 -9.93
N SER A 165 -8.44 16.41 -10.73
CA SER A 165 -9.10 15.19 -10.29
C SER A 165 -9.38 14.26 -11.46
N GLY A 166 -9.80 13.04 -11.14
CA GLY A 166 -10.17 12.02 -12.11
C GLY A 166 -9.08 10.98 -12.35
N TYR A 167 -9.42 10.00 -13.16
CA TYR A 167 -8.53 8.89 -13.53
C TYR A 167 -8.82 8.47 -14.97
N VAL A 168 -7.78 8.25 -15.74
CA VAL A 168 -7.85 7.69 -17.09
C VAL A 168 -7.05 6.39 -17.07
N PRO A 169 -7.62 5.26 -17.51
CA PRO A 169 -6.90 3.99 -17.54
C PRO A 169 -5.64 4.04 -18.39
N PHE A 170 -4.55 3.45 -17.91
CA PHE A 170 -3.26 3.41 -18.62
C PHE A 170 -3.38 2.82 -20.04
N ARG A 171 -4.29 1.85 -20.21
CA ARG A 171 -4.51 1.20 -21.52
C ARG A 171 -5.21 2.09 -22.55
N GLU A 172 -5.98 3.08 -22.11
CA GLU A 172 -6.70 4.01 -22.98
C GLU A 172 -5.79 5.16 -23.42
N ASP A 173 -5.15 5.84 -22.48
CA ASP A 173 -4.21 6.93 -22.75
C ASP A 173 -3.12 6.97 -21.66
N PRO A 174 -1.92 6.41 -21.91
CA PRO A 174 -0.82 6.40 -20.94
C PRO A 174 -0.35 7.80 -20.53
N ILE A 175 -0.40 8.78 -21.43
CA ILE A 175 0.05 10.14 -21.12
C ILE A 175 -0.96 10.82 -20.21
N GLN A 176 -2.24 10.72 -20.51
CA GLN A 176 -3.28 11.31 -19.67
C GLN A 176 -3.39 10.58 -18.33
N ASN A 177 -3.20 9.25 -18.29
CA ASN A 177 -3.08 8.49 -17.04
C ASN A 177 -1.98 9.06 -16.16
N LEU A 178 -0.77 9.24 -16.71
CA LEU A 178 0.35 9.80 -15.96
C LEU A 178 0.06 11.23 -15.48
N ARG A 179 -0.59 12.07 -16.31
CA ARG A 179 -0.98 13.44 -15.93
C ARG A 179 -1.98 13.46 -14.78
N THR A 180 -2.96 12.55 -14.77
CA THR A 180 -3.94 12.47 -13.67
C THR A 180 -3.36 11.91 -12.39
N LEU A 181 -2.37 11.00 -12.47
CA LEU A 181 -1.75 10.36 -11.32
C LEU A 181 -0.54 11.12 -10.74
N LEU A 182 0.04 12.09 -11.47
CA LEU A 182 1.29 12.75 -11.05
C LEU A 182 1.13 13.54 -9.75
N LEU A 183 0.07 14.34 -9.60
CA LEU A 183 -0.17 15.10 -8.36
C LEU A 183 -0.44 14.18 -7.17
N PRO A 184 -1.41 13.23 -7.23
CA PRO A 184 -1.67 12.34 -6.11
C PRO A 184 -0.47 11.44 -5.77
N ALA A 185 0.28 10.96 -6.77
CA ALA A 185 1.50 10.21 -6.54
C ALA A 185 2.61 11.05 -5.89
N SER A 186 2.71 12.33 -6.23
CA SER A 186 3.65 13.27 -5.59
C SER A 186 3.30 13.51 -4.12
N VAL A 187 2.01 13.62 -3.79
CA VAL A 187 1.54 13.75 -2.40
C VAL A 187 1.98 12.55 -1.56
N LEU A 188 1.65 11.35 -2.01
CA LEU A 188 2.02 10.12 -1.32
C LEU A 188 3.53 9.93 -1.30
N GLY A 189 4.17 10.13 -2.45
CA GLY A 189 5.61 9.95 -2.64
C GLY A 189 6.46 10.88 -1.76
N THR A 190 6.00 12.09 -1.45
CA THR A 190 6.74 13.04 -0.61
C THR A 190 6.92 12.53 0.82
N GLY A 191 5.86 12.04 1.46
CA GLY A 191 5.94 11.47 2.81
C GLY A 191 6.81 10.22 2.87
N LEU A 192 6.67 9.34 1.87
CA LEU A 192 7.48 8.13 1.75
C LEU A 192 8.97 8.45 1.47
N ALA A 193 9.23 9.42 0.57
CA ALA A 193 10.59 9.87 0.25
C ALA A 193 11.30 10.41 1.49
N ALA A 194 10.59 11.17 2.32
CA ALA A 194 11.12 11.71 3.58
C ALA A 194 11.54 10.60 4.55
N THR A 195 10.70 9.57 4.69
CA THR A 195 11.00 8.40 5.51
C THR A 195 12.18 7.60 4.95
N LEU A 196 12.17 7.29 3.66
CA LEU A 196 13.26 6.59 2.98
C LEU A 196 14.58 7.35 3.03
N MET A 197 14.56 8.67 2.87
CA MET A 197 15.73 9.54 2.97
C MET A 197 16.42 9.40 4.34
N ARG A 198 15.67 9.49 5.42
CA ARG A 198 16.22 9.38 6.79
C ARG A 198 16.84 8.01 7.06
N HIS A 199 16.17 6.94 6.65
CA HIS A 199 16.67 5.57 6.80
C HIS A 199 17.88 5.30 5.92
N THR A 200 17.85 5.74 4.65
CA THR A 200 18.99 5.63 3.73
C THR A 200 20.21 6.38 4.27
N ARG A 201 20.01 7.61 4.75
CA ARG A 201 21.08 8.40 5.38
C ARG A 201 21.69 7.68 6.58
N ALA A 202 20.87 7.18 7.51
CA ALA A 202 21.34 6.49 8.70
C ALA A 202 22.15 5.22 8.34
N SER A 203 21.62 4.41 7.43
CA SER A 203 22.27 3.19 6.94
C SER A 203 23.60 3.49 6.23
N MET A 204 23.62 4.49 5.36
CA MET A 204 24.83 4.92 4.65
C MET A 204 25.90 5.42 5.62
N ILE A 205 25.56 6.23 6.63
CA ILE A 205 26.51 6.72 7.64
C ILE A 205 27.13 5.55 8.41
N ALA A 206 26.33 4.54 8.79
CA ALA A 206 26.82 3.35 9.47
C ALA A 206 27.83 2.58 8.61
N VAL A 207 27.46 2.33 7.37
CA VAL A 207 28.28 1.57 6.40
C VAL A 207 29.57 2.32 6.05
N LEU A 208 29.53 3.64 5.83
CA LEU A 208 30.69 4.44 5.47
C LEU A 208 31.79 4.47 6.56
N LYS A 209 31.47 4.09 7.78
CA LYS A 209 32.41 3.94 8.91
C LYS A 209 33.05 2.55 9.00
N ALA A 210 32.58 1.56 8.25
CA ALA A 210 33.05 0.18 8.32
C ALA A 210 34.48 0.02 7.79
N ASP A 211 35.26 -0.92 8.36
CA ASP A 211 36.68 -1.12 8.04
C ASP A 211 36.93 -1.51 6.58
N TYR A 212 36.02 -2.26 5.96
CA TYR A 212 36.17 -2.61 4.54
C TYR A 212 36.06 -1.38 3.62
N ILE A 213 35.35 -0.32 4.02
CA ILE A 213 35.31 0.95 3.31
C ILE A 213 36.64 1.71 3.47
N ARG A 214 37.25 1.65 4.65
CA ARG A 214 38.60 2.21 4.86
C ARG A 214 39.63 1.51 3.99
N THR A 215 39.56 0.17 3.93
CA THR A 215 40.41 -0.63 3.03
C THR A 215 40.19 -0.29 1.55
N ALA A 216 38.94 -0.11 1.13
CA ALA A 216 38.63 0.27 -0.25
C ALA A 216 39.24 1.64 -0.63
N ARG A 217 39.18 2.60 0.28
CA ARG A 217 39.82 3.92 0.10
C ARG A 217 41.34 3.82 0.09
N ALA A 218 41.93 3.02 0.99
CA ALA A 218 43.38 2.79 1.04
C ALA A 218 43.92 2.14 -0.24
N LYS A 219 43.10 1.35 -0.96
CA LYS A 219 43.42 0.78 -2.27
C LYS A 219 43.28 1.78 -3.43
N GLY A 220 43.03 3.06 -3.19
CA GLY A 220 42.93 4.10 -4.19
C GLY A 220 41.67 4.08 -5.05
N LEU A 221 40.59 3.42 -4.62
CA LEU A 221 39.32 3.39 -5.35
C LEU A 221 38.69 4.78 -5.41
N LEU A 222 38.14 5.13 -6.57
CA LEU A 222 37.44 6.41 -6.78
C LEU A 222 36.28 6.56 -5.77
N PRO A 223 36.06 7.78 -5.23
CA PRO A 223 35.00 8.04 -4.25
C PRO A 223 33.63 7.57 -4.72
N LYS A 224 33.26 7.78 -5.99
CA LYS A 224 31.99 7.27 -6.58
C LYS A 224 31.88 5.75 -6.51
N ALA A 225 32.96 5.01 -6.77
CA ALA A 225 32.96 3.55 -6.68
C ALA A 225 32.81 3.08 -5.23
N VAL A 226 33.50 3.74 -4.28
CA VAL A 226 33.36 3.45 -2.85
C VAL A 226 31.91 3.67 -2.38
N ILE A 227 31.29 4.79 -2.78
CA ILE A 227 29.92 5.14 -2.38
C ILE A 227 28.91 4.18 -3.02
N LEU A 228 28.88 4.07 -4.34
CA LEU A 228 27.81 3.37 -5.05
C LEU A 228 28.00 1.85 -5.05
N LYS A 229 29.22 1.34 -5.23
CA LYS A 229 29.46 -0.10 -5.35
C LYS A 229 29.70 -0.78 -4.00
N HIS A 230 30.39 -0.12 -3.08
CA HIS A 230 30.79 -0.72 -1.81
C HIS A 230 29.88 -0.32 -0.64
N ALA A 231 29.53 0.96 -0.49
CA ALA A 231 28.72 1.42 0.62
C ALA A 231 27.22 1.22 0.37
N PHE A 232 26.70 1.74 -0.74
CA PHE A 232 25.26 1.73 -1.02
C PHE A 232 24.69 0.32 -1.12
N ARG A 233 25.40 -0.62 -1.77
CA ARG A 233 24.94 -2.01 -1.88
C ARG A 233 24.67 -2.66 -0.50
N ASN A 234 25.50 -2.37 0.49
CA ASN A 234 25.32 -2.89 1.85
C ASN A 234 24.27 -2.08 2.65
N ALA A 235 24.15 -0.79 2.35
CA ALA A 235 23.14 0.08 2.97
C ALA A 235 21.71 -0.17 2.43
N LEU A 236 21.56 -0.84 1.28
CA LEU A 236 20.27 -1.16 0.67
C LEU A 236 19.42 -2.14 1.50
N VAL A 237 20.04 -3.04 2.27
CA VAL A 237 19.30 -4.11 2.96
C VAL A 237 18.19 -3.54 3.87
N PRO A 238 18.45 -2.62 4.82
CA PRO A 238 17.39 -2.01 5.62
C PRO A 238 16.40 -1.16 4.79
N VAL A 239 16.88 -0.55 3.69
CA VAL A 239 16.05 0.29 2.81
C VAL A 239 15.02 -0.55 2.08
N ILE A 240 15.37 -1.76 1.61
CA ILE A 240 14.44 -2.67 0.94
C ILE A 240 13.34 -3.12 1.89
N THR A 241 13.69 -3.47 3.15
CA THR A 241 12.67 -3.81 4.17
C THR A 241 11.66 -2.70 4.30
N LEU A 242 12.19 -1.49 4.52
CA LEU A 242 11.35 -0.33 4.71
C LEU A 242 10.48 -0.06 3.47
N THR A 243 11.06 -0.14 2.26
CA THR A 243 10.33 0.04 1.01
C THR A 243 9.14 -0.92 0.90
N THR A 244 9.34 -2.20 1.27
CA THR A 244 8.27 -3.20 1.21
C THR A 244 7.17 -2.92 2.23
N LEU A 245 7.53 -2.51 3.46
CA LEU A 245 6.57 -2.10 4.48
C LEU A 245 5.75 -0.89 4.03
N LEU A 246 6.42 0.14 3.50
CA LEU A 246 5.77 1.35 3.00
C LEU A 246 4.86 1.07 1.79
N PHE A 247 5.25 0.14 0.91
CA PHE A 247 4.39 -0.25 -0.21
C PHE A 247 3.15 -1.00 0.27
N GLY A 248 3.28 -1.85 1.29
CA GLY A 248 2.13 -2.50 1.94
C GLY A 248 1.18 -1.49 2.58
N GLU A 249 1.71 -0.43 3.21
CA GLU A 249 0.93 0.67 3.77
C GLU A 249 0.14 1.42 2.68
N LEU A 250 0.74 1.66 1.50
CA LEU A 250 0.06 2.29 0.37
C LEU A 250 -1.14 1.50 -0.13
N LEU A 251 -1.09 0.17 -0.11
CA LEU A 251 -2.22 -0.68 -0.51
C LEU A 251 -3.44 -0.49 0.40
N GLY A 252 -3.20 -0.23 1.70
CA GLY A 252 -4.27 0.02 2.66
C GLY A 252 -4.58 1.51 2.90
N GLY A 253 -3.69 2.43 2.49
CA GLY A 253 -3.65 3.78 3.03
C GLY A 253 -3.77 4.95 2.04
N ALA A 254 -3.91 4.73 0.73
CA ALA A 254 -4.08 5.81 -0.25
C ALA A 254 -5.47 6.51 -0.20
N VAL A 255 -6.32 6.11 0.74
CA VAL A 255 -7.73 6.50 0.87
C VAL A 255 -7.95 8.01 0.78
N LEU A 256 -7.28 8.78 1.64
CA LEU A 256 -7.47 10.25 1.67
C LEU A 256 -7.03 10.90 0.37
N THR A 257 -5.95 10.41 -0.23
CA THR A 257 -5.48 10.92 -1.52
C THR A 257 -6.45 10.55 -2.64
N GLU A 258 -6.96 9.33 -2.67
CA GLU A 258 -7.98 8.90 -3.63
C GLU A 258 -9.27 9.73 -3.50
N GLN A 259 -9.67 10.08 -2.28
CA GLN A 259 -10.82 10.97 -2.04
C GLN A 259 -10.58 12.38 -2.56
N VAL A 260 -9.45 13.02 -2.20
CA VAL A 260 -9.11 14.39 -2.59
C VAL A 260 -9.05 14.55 -4.11
N PHE A 261 -8.41 13.57 -4.78
CA PHE A 261 -8.24 13.59 -6.24
C PHE A 261 -9.36 12.87 -7.01
N THR A 262 -10.40 12.40 -6.33
CA THR A 262 -11.55 11.67 -6.91
C THR A 262 -11.12 10.48 -7.76
N ILE A 263 -10.10 9.75 -7.31
CA ILE A 263 -9.59 8.54 -7.97
C ILE A 263 -10.48 7.36 -7.56
N PRO A 264 -11.02 6.57 -8.51
CA PRO A 264 -11.88 5.43 -8.21
C PRO A 264 -11.08 4.21 -7.75
N GLY A 265 -10.25 4.39 -6.71
CA GLY A 265 -9.33 3.38 -6.21
C GLY A 265 -9.95 2.43 -5.19
N PHE A 266 -9.10 1.50 -4.76
CA PHE A 266 -9.41 0.45 -3.81
C PHE A 266 -9.63 0.98 -2.39
N GLY A 267 -8.81 1.96 -1.96
CA GLY A 267 -8.94 2.58 -0.64
C GLY A 267 -10.24 3.38 -0.50
N LYS A 268 -10.65 4.10 -1.55
CA LYS A 268 -11.95 4.77 -1.58
C LYS A 268 -13.09 3.76 -1.47
N MET A 269 -13.01 2.63 -2.18
CA MET A 269 -14.01 1.56 -2.11
C MET A 269 -14.14 1.00 -0.70
N ILE A 270 -13.05 0.84 0.04
CA ILE A 270 -13.08 0.38 1.45
C ILE A 270 -13.93 1.33 2.29
N VAL A 271 -13.61 2.62 2.25
CA VAL A 271 -14.30 3.62 3.07
C VAL A 271 -15.77 3.72 2.71
N ASP A 272 -16.07 3.79 1.43
CA ASP A 272 -17.46 3.84 0.95
C ASP A 272 -18.23 2.60 1.41
N SER A 273 -17.61 1.41 1.40
CA SER A 273 -18.25 0.16 1.82
C SER A 273 -18.47 0.09 3.34
N VAL A 274 -17.56 0.63 4.14
CA VAL A 274 -17.74 0.71 5.60
C VAL A 274 -18.89 1.65 5.95
N PHE A 275 -18.95 2.84 5.35
CA PHE A 275 -20.04 3.80 5.61
C PHE A 275 -21.38 3.31 5.11
N ASN A 276 -21.42 2.58 3.99
CA ASN A 276 -22.63 1.99 3.42
C ASN A 276 -22.99 0.62 4.03
N ARG A 277 -22.21 0.11 4.99
CA ARG A 277 -22.38 -1.21 5.61
C ARG A 277 -22.40 -2.37 4.61
N ASP A 278 -21.63 -2.24 3.53
CA ASP A 278 -21.48 -3.30 2.53
C ASP A 278 -20.48 -4.35 3.03
N TYR A 279 -20.99 -5.25 3.85
CA TYR A 279 -20.17 -6.22 4.56
C TYR A 279 -19.41 -7.16 3.64
N ALA A 280 -20.01 -7.59 2.53
CA ALA A 280 -19.36 -8.48 1.58
C ALA A 280 -18.12 -7.82 0.96
N VAL A 281 -18.24 -6.54 0.58
CA VAL A 281 -17.11 -5.77 0.04
C VAL A 281 -16.03 -5.58 1.10
N VAL A 282 -16.39 -5.19 2.33
CA VAL A 282 -15.41 -5.01 3.42
C VAL A 282 -14.64 -6.31 3.69
N GLN A 283 -15.32 -7.47 3.76
CA GLN A 283 -14.67 -8.78 3.96
C GLN A 283 -13.70 -9.11 2.83
N GLY A 284 -14.17 -9.01 1.58
CA GLY A 284 -13.37 -9.30 0.41
C GLY A 284 -12.13 -8.41 0.31
N VAL A 285 -12.31 -7.13 0.57
CA VAL A 285 -11.24 -6.14 0.53
C VAL A 285 -10.18 -6.41 1.60
N VAL A 286 -10.56 -6.60 2.85
CA VAL A 286 -9.60 -6.86 3.93
C VAL A 286 -8.83 -8.15 3.68
N LEU A 287 -9.50 -9.18 3.17
CA LEU A 287 -8.83 -10.44 2.80
C LEU A 287 -7.79 -10.22 1.69
N ILE A 288 -8.13 -9.49 0.63
CA ILE A 288 -7.21 -9.18 -0.47
C ILE A 288 -6.03 -8.31 -0.01
N VAL A 289 -6.27 -7.31 0.87
CA VAL A 289 -5.18 -6.52 1.46
C VAL A 289 -4.25 -7.41 2.28
N ALA A 290 -4.79 -8.30 3.10
CA ALA A 290 -3.99 -9.23 3.90
C ALA A 290 -3.13 -10.16 3.02
N ILE A 291 -3.72 -10.72 1.95
CA ILE A 291 -3.00 -11.52 0.96
C ILE A 291 -1.91 -10.68 0.28
N GLY A 292 -2.24 -9.49 -0.18
CA GLY A 292 -1.29 -8.57 -0.81
C GLY A 292 -0.10 -8.24 0.11
N PHE A 293 -0.37 -7.94 1.39
CA PHE A 293 0.67 -7.67 2.38
C PHE A 293 1.59 -8.88 2.63
N LEU A 294 1.03 -10.10 2.72
CA LEU A 294 1.81 -11.32 2.85
C LEU A 294 2.67 -11.61 1.62
N MET A 295 2.13 -11.36 0.42
CA MET A 295 2.88 -11.49 -0.83
C MET A 295 4.02 -10.48 -0.94
N LEU A 296 3.82 -9.25 -0.49
CA LEU A 296 4.87 -8.23 -0.43
C LEU A 296 5.97 -8.61 0.56
N ASN A 297 5.61 -9.13 1.74
CA ASN A 297 6.59 -9.63 2.69
C ASN A 297 7.41 -10.80 2.13
N LEU A 298 6.75 -11.73 1.44
CA LEU A 298 7.44 -12.83 0.75
C LEU A 298 8.39 -12.29 -0.34
N LEU A 299 7.95 -11.30 -1.11
CA LEU A 299 8.80 -10.62 -2.11
C LEU A 299 10.02 -9.97 -1.46
N ALA A 300 9.86 -9.30 -0.31
CA ALA A 300 10.97 -8.74 0.45
C ALA A 300 11.99 -9.80 0.85
N ASP A 301 11.52 -10.93 1.41
CA ASP A 301 12.40 -12.02 1.81
C ASP A 301 13.20 -12.60 0.62
N VAL A 302 12.54 -12.74 -0.53
CA VAL A 302 13.20 -13.17 -1.77
C VAL A 302 14.26 -12.15 -2.22
N LEU A 303 13.93 -10.85 -2.20
CA LEU A 303 14.88 -9.78 -2.54
C LEU A 303 16.09 -9.75 -1.59
N TYR A 304 15.88 -10.01 -0.30
CA TYR A 304 16.98 -10.14 0.66
C TYR A 304 17.98 -11.23 0.28
N VAL A 305 17.48 -12.42 -0.02
CA VAL A 305 18.31 -13.54 -0.39
C VAL A 305 19.07 -13.31 -1.71
N LEU A 306 18.46 -12.54 -2.64
CA LEU A 306 19.10 -12.17 -3.91
C LEU A 306 20.24 -11.15 -3.70
N ILE A 307 20.03 -10.16 -2.81
CA ILE A 307 20.99 -9.06 -2.59
C ILE A 307 22.12 -9.49 -1.65
N ASN A 308 21.82 -10.31 -0.65
CA ASN A 308 22.79 -10.80 0.32
C ASN A 308 22.84 -12.34 0.33
N PRO A 309 23.66 -12.97 -0.53
CA PRO A 309 23.75 -14.43 -0.62
C PRO A 309 24.21 -15.12 0.67
N LYS A 310 24.83 -14.40 1.62
CA LYS A 310 25.23 -14.92 2.94
C LYS A 310 24.05 -15.31 3.82
N MET A 311 22.85 -14.87 3.49
CA MET A 311 21.60 -15.23 4.20
C MET A 311 20.92 -16.48 3.64
N ARG A 312 21.61 -17.24 2.80
CA ARG A 312 21.12 -18.51 2.22
C ARG A 312 21.29 -19.74 3.13
N GLY A 313 21.93 -19.56 4.30
CA GLY A 313 22.19 -20.60 5.30
C GLY A 313 21.20 -20.57 6.45
#